data_58f226ca7293c5349edb78d80c0bd3d6
#
_entry.id   58f226ca7293c5349edb78d80c0bd3d6
#
_cell.length_a   1.000
_cell.length_b   1.000
_cell.length_c   1.000
_cell.angle_alpha   90.00
_cell.angle_beta   90.00
_cell.angle_gamma   90.00
#
_symmetry.space_group_name_H-M   'P 1'
#
loop_
_entity.id
_entity.type
_entity.pdbx_description
1 polymer ?
#
loop_
_entity_poly.entity_id
_entity_poly.type
_entity_poly.pdbx_seq_one_letter_code
_entity_poly.pdbx_strand_id
1 'polypeptide(L)'
;MAGLAVSGGGIAGLAAALGAARAGHDITLLGGSAAPNLKGGFQIAPNGWAALESLGLGDSARACSTRLHNITVRALDSGATLIRLPLHDPYASFGRAALAGLVEEALDATGRVTRIAEDIAHIHQNDGHVTLITAEGASHQCDGLVAADGGKGPGRRHVTANGSAGVSASKVAMRALMPLADMPAHFALAESNLWLGRGVHVVHYPIGEMLNLVVTLPATRTGDEWKARLFGASSPLAALFDERIEWVRTPLPVVATAGCWRRGRVVLAGDAAHSMPPHLAQGAGQGLQDAACLGQHLGHEDGIEAAFTLYARERAAAVSRIVQKADISGRIMGLSGPAAHLRDMVLNAGGPRLMQNWLAEVWSADPSLA
;
A
#
# COMPACT_ATOMS: atom_id res chain seq x y z
N MET A 1 -8.47 -10.18 27.99
CA MET A 1 -8.84 -10.44 26.59
C MET A 1 -10.02 -9.56 26.29
N ALA A 2 -9.96 -8.87 25.17
CA ALA A 2 -11.05 -7.97 24.76
C ALA A 2 -11.56 -8.41 23.39
N GLY A 3 -12.85 -8.19 23.14
CA GLY A 3 -13.47 -8.39 21.84
C GLY A 3 -13.20 -7.17 20.96
N LEU A 4 -12.33 -7.29 19.95
CA LEU A 4 -12.02 -6.21 19.02
C LEU A 4 -12.74 -6.40 17.68
N ALA A 5 -13.26 -5.31 17.14
CA ALA A 5 -13.71 -5.30 15.75
C ALA A 5 -12.61 -4.72 14.83
N VAL A 6 -12.50 -5.28 13.64
CA VAL A 6 -11.68 -4.73 12.56
C VAL A 6 -12.59 -4.51 11.35
N SER A 7 -12.59 -3.31 10.78
CA SER A 7 -13.35 -3.02 9.56
C SER A 7 -12.43 -2.96 8.34
N GLY A 8 -12.81 -3.72 7.30
CA GLY A 8 -12.13 -3.75 6.00
C GLY A 8 -11.30 -5.02 5.76
N GLY A 9 -11.64 -5.73 4.68
CA GLY A 9 -10.97 -6.98 4.23
C GLY A 9 -9.73 -6.78 3.35
N GLY A 10 -9.13 -5.57 3.32
CA GLY A 10 -7.87 -5.32 2.62
C GLY A 10 -6.64 -5.77 3.43
N ILE A 11 -5.44 -5.72 2.82
CA ILE A 11 -4.18 -6.15 3.48
C ILE A 11 -3.99 -5.53 4.87
N ALA A 12 -4.24 -4.23 5.02
CA ALA A 12 -4.07 -3.54 6.30
C ALA A 12 -5.06 -4.05 7.37
N GLY A 13 -6.32 -4.31 6.99
CA GLY A 13 -7.32 -4.83 7.91
C GLY A 13 -7.06 -6.28 8.32
N LEU A 14 -6.74 -7.14 7.34
CA LEU A 14 -6.35 -8.53 7.60
C LEU A 14 -5.11 -8.60 8.50
N ALA A 15 -4.08 -7.81 8.20
CA ALA A 15 -2.87 -7.77 9.00
C ALA A 15 -3.12 -7.22 10.42
N ALA A 16 -3.94 -6.16 10.56
CA ALA A 16 -4.32 -5.63 11.87
C ALA A 16 -5.11 -6.64 12.70
N ALA A 17 -6.02 -7.39 12.05
CA ALA A 17 -6.73 -8.50 12.69
C ALA A 17 -5.75 -9.59 13.18
N LEU A 18 -4.77 -9.96 12.33
CA LEU A 18 -3.74 -10.93 12.69
C LEU A 18 -2.89 -10.45 13.88
N GLY A 19 -2.40 -9.21 13.85
CA GLY A 19 -1.61 -8.62 14.93
C GLY A 19 -2.37 -8.63 16.25
N ALA A 20 -3.64 -8.22 16.24
CA ALA A 20 -4.49 -8.22 17.42
C ALA A 20 -4.85 -9.64 17.90
N ALA A 21 -5.11 -10.59 16.98
CA ALA A 21 -5.37 -11.99 17.33
C ALA A 21 -4.16 -12.66 18.00
N ARG A 22 -2.94 -12.38 17.49
CA ARG A 22 -1.68 -12.86 18.08
C ARG A 22 -1.37 -12.23 19.44
N ALA A 23 -1.84 -11.02 19.68
CA ALA A 23 -1.82 -10.38 21.00
C ALA A 23 -2.85 -10.99 22.00
N GLY A 24 -3.65 -11.97 21.55
CA GLY A 24 -4.58 -12.71 22.41
C GLY A 24 -6.03 -12.22 22.40
N HIS A 25 -6.38 -11.28 21.52
CA HIS A 25 -7.74 -10.74 21.42
C HIS A 25 -8.61 -11.57 20.48
N ASP A 26 -9.91 -11.62 20.76
CA ASP A 26 -10.90 -12.20 19.85
C ASP A 26 -11.36 -11.13 18.85
N ILE A 27 -11.37 -11.49 17.57
CA ILE A 27 -11.54 -10.54 16.47
C ILE A 27 -12.87 -10.78 15.75
N THR A 28 -13.65 -9.71 15.59
CA THR A 28 -14.75 -9.65 14.64
C THR A 28 -14.31 -8.84 13.42
N LEU A 29 -14.08 -9.51 12.32
CA LEU A 29 -13.71 -8.87 11.05
C LEU A 29 -14.97 -8.55 10.25
N LEU A 30 -15.23 -7.26 10.02
CA LEU A 30 -16.39 -6.77 9.27
C LEU A 30 -15.98 -6.19 7.92
N GLY A 31 -16.85 -6.35 6.94
CA GLY A 31 -16.65 -5.83 5.59
C GLY A 31 -16.04 -6.85 4.66
N GLY A 32 -15.91 -6.47 3.38
CA GLY A 32 -15.46 -7.36 2.33
C GLY A 32 -16.61 -8.00 1.57
N SER A 33 -17.83 -7.46 1.69
CA SER A 33 -18.98 -7.83 0.85
C SER A 33 -18.68 -7.66 -0.65
N ALA A 34 -17.87 -6.65 -1.00
CA ALA A 34 -17.27 -6.54 -2.32
C ALA A 34 -15.89 -7.20 -2.28
N ALA A 35 -15.70 -8.30 -3.00
CA ALA A 35 -14.40 -8.94 -3.16
C ALA A 35 -13.35 -7.88 -3.54
N PRO A 36 -12.29 -7.69 -2.74
CA PRO A 36 -11.28 -6.70 -3.05
C PRO A 36 -10.72 -6.98 -4.45
N ASN A 37 -10.46 -5.92 -5.24
CA ASN A 37 -9.79 -6.12 -6.53
C ASN A 37 -8.36 -6.62 -6.28
N LEU A 38 -8.22 -7.93 -6.26
CA LEU A 38 -6.96 -8.64 -6.00
C LEU A 38 -6.08 -8.78 -7.25
N LYS A 39 -6.50 -8.22 -8.41
CA LYS A 39 -5.67 -8.17 -9.62
C LYS A 39 -4.48 -7.22 -9.41
N GLY A 40 -3.32 -7.59 -9.96
CA GLY A 40 -2.08 -6.84 -9.85
C GLY A 40 -1.31 -7.14 -8.58
N GLY A 41 -0.30 -6.31 -8.31
CA GLY A 41 0.59 -6.52 -7.19
C GLY A 41 1.16 -5.24 -6.61
N PHE A 42 2.04 -5.42 -5.65
CA PHE A 42 2.82 -4.38 -5.03
C PHE A 42 4.22 -4.88 -4.68
N GLN A 43 5.04 -3.95 -4.28
CA GLN A 43 6.38 -4.23 -3.80
C GLN A 43 6.42 -3.99 -2.29
N ILE A 44 7.13 -4.84 -1.58
CA ILE A 44 7.39 -4.73 -0.15
C ILE A 44 8.87 -4.45 0.04
N ALA A 45 9.15 -3.29 0.61
CA ALA A 45 10.48 -2.79 0.93
C ALA A 45 10.97 -3.34 2.29
N PRO A 46 12.24 -3.12 2.68
CA PRO A 46 12.82 -3.67 3.92
C PRO A 46 12.00 -3.41 5.18
N ASN A 47 11.44 -2.21 5.33
CA ASN A 47 10.57 -1.86 6.45
C ASN A 47 9.28 -2.69 6.51
N GLY A 48 8.68 -2.97 5.36
CA GLY A 48 7.51 -3.86 5.29
C GLY A 48 7.87 -5.32 5.53
N TRP A 49 9.10 -5.76 5.18
CA TRP A 49 9.61 -7.08 5.50
C TRP A 49 9.79 -7.27 7.01
N ALA A 50 10.37 -6.28 7.72
CA ALA A 50 10.47 -6.31 9.17
C ALA A 50 9.09 -6.50 9.83
N ALA A 51 8.06 -5.83 9.30
CA ALA A 51 6.70 -6.02 9.78
C ALA A 51 6.13 -7.43 9.48
N LEU A 52 6.41 -8.01 8.30
CA LEU A 52 6.04 -9.40 8.00
C LEU A 52 6.72 -10.39 8.95
N GLU A 53 7.99 -10.16 9.28
CA GLU A 53 8.74 -10.99 10.24
C GLU A 53 8.17 -10.83 11.65
N SER A 54 7.90 -9.63 12.11
CA SER A 54 7.25 -9.36 13.40
C SER A 54 5.85 -10.00 13.51
N LEU A 55 5.10 -10.00 12.40
CA LEU A 55 3.84 -10.72 12.29
C LEU A 55 4.02 -12.24 12.09
N GLY A 56 5.25 -12.78 12.17
CA GLY A 56 5.55 -14.20 12.00
C GLY A 56 5.22 -14.77 10.63
N LEU A 57 5.25 -13.94 9.59
CA LEU A 57 4.93 -14.30 8.22
C LEU A 57 6.16 -14.38 7.30
N GLY A 58 7.37 -14.12 7.83
CA GLY A 58 8.58 -13.94 7.04
C GLY A 58 8.89 -15.10 6.08
N ASP A 59 8.87 -16.35 6.55
CA ASP A 59 9.20 -17.52 5.74
C ASP A 59 8.15 -17.81 4.68
N SER A 60 6.87 -17.77 5.06
CA SER A 60 5.75 -17.95 4.13
C SER A 60 5.69 -16.83 3.09
N ALA A 61 6.01 -15.59 3.49
CA ALA A 61 6.11 -14.46 2.58
C ALA A 61 7.25 -14.65 1.56
N ARG A 62 8.41 -15.19 1.98
CA ARG A 62 9.50 -15.53 1.06
C ARG A 62 9.05 -16.55 0.01
N ALA A 63 8.30 -17.56 0.41
CA ALA A 63 7.83 -18.62 -0.48
C ALA A 63 6.84 -18.13 -1.56
N CYS A 64 6.01 -17.10 -1.28
CA CYS A 64 5.00 -16.60 -2.21
C CYS A 64 5.36 -15.28 -2.89
N SER A 65 6.59 -14.78 -2.72
CA SER A 65 7.07 -13.53 -3.30
C SER A 65 8.05 -13.75 -4.47
N THR A 66 8.26 -12.70 -5.26
CA THR A 66 9.35 -12.63 -6.24
C THR A 66 10.40 -11.65 -5.74
N ARG A 67 11.58 -12.16 -5.37
CA ARG A 67 12.72 -11.32 -4.95
C ARG A 67 13.14 -10.41 -6.08
N LEU A 68 13.33 -9.11 -5.78
CA LEU A 68 13.87 -8.14 -6.72
C LEU A 68 15.30 -7.76 -6.31
N HIS A 69 16.21 -7.70 -7.29
CA HIS A 69 17.63 -7.49 -7.05
C HIS A 69 18.08 -6.06 -7.34
N ASN A 70 17.30 -5.31 -8.10
CA ASN A 70 17.60 -3.93 -8.44
C ASN A 70 16.34 -3.08 -8.55
N ILE A 71 16.49 -1.78 -8.31
CA ILE A 71 15.58 -0.76 -8.82
C ILE A 71 16.30 -0.02 -9.92
N THR A 72 15.74 -0.04 -11.14
CA THR A 72 16.31 0.61 -12.32
C THR A 72 15.42 1.75 -12.75
N VAL A 73 15.97 2.99 -12.74
CA VAL A 73 15.28 4.19 -13.21
C VAL A 73 15.77 4.49 -14.63
N ARG A 74 14.85 4.71 -15.56
CA ARG A 74 15.12 4.94 -16.98
C ARG A 74 14.44 6.19 -17.49
N ALA A 75 15.05 6.84 -18.45
CA ALA A 75 14.39 7.88 -19.25
C ALA A 75 13.45 7.20 -20.27
N LEU A 76 12.17 7.58 -20.26
CA LEU A 76 11.16 6.96 -21.13
C LEU A 76 11.41 7.27 -22.63
N ASP A 77 11.87 8.49 -22.94
CA ASP A 77 12.05 8.94 -24.32
C ASP A 77 13.24 8.23 -25.03
N SER A 78 14.30 7.88 -24.28
CA SER A 78 15.54 7.31 -24.86
C SER A 78 15.81 5.86 -24.45
N GLY A 79 15.14 5.35 -23.44
CA GLY A 79 15.47 4.06 -22.83
C GLY A 79 16.72 4.07 -21.96
N ALA A 80 17.43 5.20 -21.87
CA ALA A 80 18.68 5.30 -21.13
C ALA A 80 18.48 5.02 -19.65
N THR A 81 19.37 4.22 -19.06
CA THR A 81 19.41 4.00 -17.62
C THR A 81 19.98 5.23 -16.93
N LEU A 82 19.19 5.84 -16.04
CA LEU A 82 19.59 6.98 -15.21
C LEU A 82 20.20 6.52 -13.89
N ILE A 83 19.59 5.51 -13.27
CA ILE A 83 20.06 4.90 -12.02
C ILE A 83 19.82 3.39 -12.10
N ARG A 84 20.77 2.61 -11.59
CA ARG A 84 20.56 1.21 -11.24
C ARG A 84 21.02 1.01 -9.79
N LEU A 85 20.05 0.82 -8.88
CA LEU A 85 20.28 0.62 -7.46
C LEU A 85 20.25 -0.86 -7.13
N PRO A 86 21.37 -1.49 -6.75
CA PRO A 86 21.36 -2.84 -6.21
C PRO A 86 20.62 -2.89 -4.87
N LEU A 87 19.85 -3.97 -4.65
CA LEU A 87 19.09 -4.22 -3.44
C LEU A 87 19.76 -5.33 -2.62
N HIS A 88 20.29 -4.97 -1.47
CA HIS A 88 20.96 -5.90 -0.56
C HIS A 88 19.97 -6.43 0.49
N ASP A 89 19.11 -5.55 1.02
CA ASP A 89 18.08 -5.90 1.98
C ASP A 89 16.86 -6.59 1.30
N PRO A 90 16.01 -7.29 2.04
CA PRO A 90 14.81 -7.91 1.51
C PRO A 90 13.93 -6.90 0.79
N TYR A 91 13.71 -7.11 -0.50
CA TYR A 91 12.81 -6.32 -1.34
C TYR A 91 12.16 -7.25 -2.37
N ALA A 92 10.85 -7.35 -2.37
CA ALA A 92 10.17 -8.28 -3.25
C ALA A 92 8.82 -7.76 -3.73
N SER A 93 8.34 -8.34 -4.81
CA SER A 93 6.99 -8.14 -5.31
C SER A 93 6.07 -9.28 -4.91
N PHE A 94 4.80 -8.94 -4.72
CA PHE A 94 3.73 -9.86 -4.37
C PHE A 94 2.53 -9.65 -5.27
N GLY A 95 1.86 -10.73 -5.65
CA GLY A 95 0.48 -10.67 -6.09
C GLY A 95 -0.43 -10.27 -4.92
N ARG A 96 -1.41 -9.42 -5.18
CA ARG A 96 -2.35 -8.97 -4.13
C ARG A 96 -3.07 -10.15 -3.48
N ALA A 97 -3.55 -11.10 -4.29
CA ALA A 97 -4.22 -12.29 -3.80
C ALA A 97 -3.30 -13.17 -2.95
N ALA A 98 -2.04 -13.32 -3.36
CA ALA A 98 -1.08 -14.15 -2.64
C ALA A 98 -0.78 -13.61 -1.24
N LEU A 99 -0.53 -12.28 -1.11
CA LEU A 99 -0.30 -11.70 0.21
C LEU A 99 -1.56 -11.68 1.07
N ALA A 100 -2.73 -11.41 0.49
CA ALA A 100 -3.99 -11.47 1.23
C ALA A 100 -4.26 -12.88 1.75
N GLY A 101 -4.16 -13.90 0.90
CA GLY A 101 -4.35 -15.31 1.28
C GLY A 101 -3.38 -15.75 2.37
N LEU A 102 -2.10 -15.34 2.27
CA LEU A 102 -1.10 -15.62 3.31
C LEU A 102 -1.52 -15.06 4.67
N VAL A 103 -1.99 -13.81 4.72
CA VAL A 103 -2.42 -13.18 5.98
C VAL A 103 -3.72 -13.80 6.49
N GLU A 104 -4.65 -14.12 5.60
CA GLU A 104 -5.92 -14.79 5.94
C GLU A 104 -5.68 -16.19 6.54
N GLU A 105 -4.83 -16.99 5.91
CA GLU A 105 -4.48 -18.32 6.41
C GLU A 105 -3.85 -18.25 7.81
N ALA A 106 -2.93 -17.32 8.02
CA ALA A 106 -2.32 -17.10 9.33
C ALA A 106 -3.32 -16.59 10.38
N LEU A 107 -4.27 -15.74 9.98
CA LEU A 107 -5.34 -15.26 10.86
C LEU A 107 -6.28 -16.39 11.26
N ASP A 108 -6.69 -17.22 10.30
CA ASP A 108 -7.56 -18.37 10.56
C ASP A 108 -6.89 -19.40 11.49
N ALA A 109 -5.60 -19.62 11.32
CA ALA A 109 -4.81 -20.51 12.18
C ALA A 109 -4.78 -20.05 13.66
N THR A 110 -5.08 -18.77 13.96
CA THR A 110 -5.19 -18.31 15.36
C THR A 110 -6.43 -18.86 16.08
N GLY A 111 -7.47 -19.27 15.35
CA GLY A 111 -8.76 -19.69 15.91
C GLY A 111 -9.56 -18.57 16.61
N ARG A 112 -9.17 -17.29 16.42
CA ARG A 112 -9.70 -16.14 17.14
C ARG A 112 -10.50 -15.16 16.26
N VAL A 113 -10.82 -15.54 15.02
CA VAL A 113 -11.53 -14.63 14.11
C VAL A 113 -12.94 -15.12 13.81
N THR A 114 -13.89 -14.20 13.91
CA THR A 114 -15.25 -14.32 13.38
C THR A 114 -15.40 -13.34 12.22
N ARG A 115 -15.94 -13.77 11.09
CA ARG A 115 -16.16 -12.92 9.92
C ARG A 115 -17.61 -12.57 9.73
N ILE A 116 -17.88 -11.29 9.46
CA ILE A 116 -19.21 -10.76 9.14
C ILE A 116 -19.09 -10.05 7.79
N ALA A 117 -19.76 -10.62 6.76
CA ALA A 117 -19.71 -10.10 5.40
C ALA A 117 -20.64 -8.89 5.18
N GLU A 118 -20.70 -7.99 6.15
CA GLU A 118 -21.53 -6.80 6.13
C GLU A 118 -20.66 -5.56 6.32
N ASP A 119 -20.99 -4.48 5.61
CA ASP A 119 -20.25 -3.23 5.71
C ASP A 119 -20.84 -2.36 6.84
N ILE A 120 -19.97 -1.65 7.57
CA ILE A 120 -20.37 -0.74 8.63
C ILE A 120 -20.97 0.53 8.01
N ALA A 121 -22.18 0.88 8.44
CA ALA A 121 -22.86 2.13 8.08
C ALA A 121 -22.63 3.23 9.14
N HIS A 122 -22.81 2.88 10.43
CA HIS A 122 -22.69 3.84 11.53
C HIS A 122 -21.84 3.27 12.67
N ILE A 123 -21.14 4.17 13.37
CA ILE A 123 -20.30 3.86 14.52
C ILE A 123 -20.74 4.76 15.66
N HIS A 124 -21.11 4.16 16.77
CA HIS A 124 -21.40 4.82 18.04
C HIS A 124 -20.43 4.31 19.09
N GLN A 125 -20.06 5.13 20.06
CA GLN A 125 -19.23 4.72 21.18
C GLN A 125 -19.60 5.46 22.45
N ASN A 126 -19.36 4.80 23.57
CA ASN A 126 -19.38 5.38 24.91
C ASN A 126 -18.07 5.00 25.63
N ASP A 127 -18.00 5.25 26.95
CA ASP A 127 -16.80 4.98 27.74
C ASP A 127 -16.49 3.47 27.88
N GLY A 128 -17.46 2.59 27.63
CA GLY A 128 -17.32 1.14 27.82
C GLY A 128 -17.12 0.34 26.54
N HIS A 129 -17.79 0.71 25.45
CA HIS A 129 -17.80 -0.08 24.22
C HIS A 129 -18.07 0.75 22.95
N VAL A 130 -17.86 0.10 21.80
CA VAL A 130 -18.23 0.59 20.47
C VAL A 130 -19.40 -0.22 19.96
N THR A 131 -20.42 0.45 19.44
CA THR A 131 -21.56 -0.17 18.75
C THR A 131 -21.45 0.11 17.26
N LEU A 132 -21.41 -0.95 16.46
CA LEU A 132 -21.34 -0.94 15.01
C LEU A 132 -22.70 -1.27 14.44
N ILE A 133 -23.24 -0.40 13.59
CA ILE A 133 -24.48 -0.67 12.84
C ILE A 133 -24.08 -0.97 11.41
N THR A 134 -24.47 -2.13 10.89
CA THR A 134 -24.18 -2.54 9.51
C THR A 134 -25.17 -1.90 8.52
N ALA A 135 -24.85 -2.01 7.23
CA ALA A 135 -25.72 -1.51 6.17
C ALA A 135 -27.07 -2.26 6.12
N GLU A 136 -27.09 -3.51 6.59
CA GLU A 136 -28.26 -4.37 6.69
C GLU A 136 -29.09 -4.13 7.98
N GLY A 137 -28.58 -3.24 8.87
CA GLY A 137 -29.24 -2.85 10.10
C GLY A 137 -28.92 -3.72 11.34
N ALA A 138 -28.00 -4.69 11.19
CA ALA A 138 -27.53 -5.46 12.34
C ALA A 138 -26.67 -4.60 13.27
N SER A 139 -26.68 -4.94 14.58
CA SER A 139 -25.93 -4.22 15.60
C SER A 139 -24.94 -5.16 16.28
N HIS A 140 -23.67 -4.74 16.32
CA HIS A 140 -22.57 -5.48 16.96
C HIS A 140 -21.89 -4.61 18.00
N GLN A 141 -21.58 -5.18 19.16
CA GLN A 141 -20.83 -4.49 20.22
C GLN A 141 -19.43 -5.08 20.34
N CYS A 142 -18.43 -4.22 20.56
CA CYS A 142 -17.04 -4.59 20.79
C CYS A 142 -16.38 -3.61 21.77
N ASP A 143 -15.24 -4.01 22.33
CA ASP A 143 -14.47 -3.18 23.25
C ASP A 143 -13.67 -2.09 22.55
N GLY A 144 -13.37 -2.27 21.25
CA GLY A 144 -12.69 -1.30 20.41
C GLY A 144 -12.77 -1.65 18.93
N LEU A 145 -12.61 -0.64 18.07
CA LEU A 145 -12.62 -0.78 16.61
C LEU A 145 -11.29 -0.34 16.01
N VAL A 146 -10.69 -1.21 15.22
CA VAL A 146 -9.60 -0.86 14.27
C VAL A 146 -10.22 -0.65 12.89
N ALA A 147 -10.25 0.60 12.45
CA ALA A 147 -10.85 0.96 11.17
C ALA A 147 -9.78 0.96 10.06
N ALA A 148 -9.84 -0.04 9.20
CA ALA A 148 -8.99 -0.21 8.01
C ALA A 148 -9.83 -0.21 6.71
N ASP A 149 -10.91 0.54 6.71
CA ASP A 149 -11.96 0.62 5.68
C ASP A 149 -11.63 1.64 4.56
N GLY A 150 -10.36 2.02 4.48
CA GLY A 150 -9.82 2.88 3.43
C GLY A 150 -10.12 4.37 3.63
N GLY A 151 -9.56 5.20 2.73
CA GLY A 151 -9.59 6.67 2.86
C GLY A 151 -10.98 7.32 2.82
N LYS A 152 -12.04 6.57 2.51
CA LYS A 152 -13.43 7.04 2.45
C LYS A 152 -14.35 6.26 3.39
N GLY A 153 -13.80 5.35 4.17
CA GLY A 153 -14.56 4.48 5.05
C GLY A 153 -15.29 5.19 6.19
N PRO A 154 -16.30 4.56 6.80
CA PRO A 154 -17.03 5.10 7.94
C PRO A 154 -16.15 5.32 9.16
N GLY A 155 -15.16 4.45 9.41
CA GLY A 155 -14.24 4.60 10.53
C GLY A 155 -13.42 5.89 10.43
N ARG A 156 -12.89 6.20 9.23
CA ARG A 156 -12.19 7.47 9.02
C ARG A 156 -13.12 8.68 9.27
N ARG A 157 -14.35 8.66 8.75
CA ARG A 157 -15.32 9.74 8.98
C ARG A 157 -15.61 9.93 10.46
N HIS A 158 -15.75 8.81 11.20
CA HIS A 158 -16.00 8.84 12.63
C HIS A 158 -14.86 9.50 13.42
N VAL A 159 -13.61 9.14 13.13
CA VAL A 159 -12.43 9.64 13.85
C VAL A 159 -12.14 11.10 13.51
N THR A 160 -12.18 11.47 12.22
CA THR A 160 -11.79 12.81 11.80
C THR A 160 -12.87 13.87 11.98
N ALA A 161 -14.10 13.47 12.30
CA ALA A 161 -15.29 14.34 12.45
C ALA A 161 -15.59 15.25 11.23
N ASN A 162 -14.78 15.15 10.19
CA ASN A 162 -14.93 15.87 8.93
C ASN A 162 -15.27 14.83 7.87
N GLY A 163 -16.43 14.98 7.23
CA GLY A 163 -16.67 14.29 5.98
C GLY A 163 -15.46 14.54 5.08
N SER A 164 -14.91 13.49 4.46
CA SER A 164 -13.80 13.63 3.54
C SER A 164 -14.16 14.69 2.52
N ALA A 165 -13.56 15.89 2.63
CA ALA A 165 -13.67 16.92 1.59
C ALA A 165 -13.37 16.23 0.26
N GLY A 166 -14.24 16.40 -0.73
CA GLY A 166 -14.23 15.65 -1.98
C GLY A 166 -12.86 15.68 -2.62
N VAL A 167 -12.16 14.55 -2.54
CA VAL A 167 -10.81 14.44 -3.04
C VAL A 167 -10.90 14.08 -4.50
N SER A 168 -10.67 15.08 -5.35
CA SER A 168 -10.50 14.85 -6.77
C SER A 168 -9.22 14.09 -7.04
N ALA A 169 -9.30 12.98 -7.75
CA ALA A 169 -8.12 12.26 -8.22
C ALA A 169 -7.53 13.04 -9.40
N SER A 170 -6.43 13.76 -9.19
CA SER A 170 -5.70 14.44 -10.28
C SER A 170 -4.93 13.47 -11.18
N LYS A 171 -4.71 12.25 -10.73
CA LYS A 171 -4.00 11.17 -11.45
C LYS A 171 -4.78 9.86 -11.43
N VAL A 172 -4.50 9.01 -12.40
CA VAL A 172 -5.00 7.64 -12.49
C VAL A 172 -3.83 6.68 -12.71
N ALA A 173 -3.96 5.47 -12.21
CA ALA A 173 -3.10 4.35 -12.57
C ALA A 173 -3.86 3.43 -13.53
N MET A 174 -3.25 3.15 -14.68
CA MET A 174 -3.64 2.08 -15.59
C MET A 174 -2.80 0.87 -15.23
N ARG A 175 -3.43 -0.24 -14.91
CA ARG A 175 -2.77 -1.45 -14.43
C ARG A 175 -3.04 -2.60 -15.38
N ALA A 176 -2.02 -3.42 -15.63
CA ALA A 176 -2.13 -4.64 -16.41
C ALA A 176 -1.24 -5.74 -15.84
N LEU A 177 -1.63 -6.99 -16.08
CA LEU A 177 -0.81 -8.18 -15.86
C LEU A 177 -0.61 -8.88 -17.19
N MET A 178 0.62 -9.29 -17.47
CA MET A 178 1.01 -9.92 -18.72
C MET A 178 1.86 -11.17 -18.39
N PRO A 179 1.72 -12.29 -19.12
CA PRO A 179 2.60 -13.42 -18.94
C PRO A 179 4.06 -13.05 -19.26
N LEU A 180 5.01 -13.40 -18.40
CA LEU A 180 6.43 -13.15 -18.64
C LEU A 180 6.95 -13.94 -19.84
N ALA A 181 6.36 -15.11 -20.11
CA ALA A 181 6.73 -15.94 -21.25
C ALA A 181 6.55 -15.25 -22.61
N ASP A 182 5.62 -14.28 -22.69
CA ASP A 182 5.34 -13.52 -23.90
C ASP A 182 6.26 -12.28 -24.05
N MET A 183 7.10 -12.02 -23.05
CA MET A 183 7.91 -10.80 -22.98
C MET A 183 9.36 -11.04 -23.42
N PRO A 184 10.00 -10.04 -24.08
CA PRO A 184 11.45 -10.08 -24.28
C PRO A 184 12.19 -10.25 -22.94
N ALA A 185 13.28 -11.02 -22.93
CA ALA A 185 14.01 -11.43 -21.73
C ALA A 185 14.42 -10.27 -20.80
N HIS A 186 14.70 -9.08 -21.35
CA HIS A 186 15.09 -7.93 -20.55
C HIS A 186 13.94 -7.33 -19.71
N PHE A 187 12.66 -7.63 -20.02
CA PHE A 187 11.52 -7.28 -19.18
C PHE A 187 11.24 -8.32 -18.09
N ALA A 188 11.73 -9.55 -18.26
CA ALA A 188 11.56 -10.63 -17.30
C ALA A 188 12.62 -10.63 -16.19
N LEU A 189 13.56 -9.68 -16.18
CA LEU A 189 14.55 -9.56 -15.11
C LEU A 189 13.90 -9.31 -13.76
N ALA A 190 14.47 -9.88 -12.71
CA ALA A 190 14.03 -9.69 -11.32
C ALA A 190 14.39 -8.28 -10.80
N GLU A 191 13.85 -7.27 -11.45
CA GLU A 191 14.09 -5.85 -11.18
C GLU A 191 12.78 -5.06 -11.14
N SER A 192 12.75 -4.02 -10.32
CA SER A 192 11.72 -2.98 -10.41
C SER A 192 12.20 -1.90 -11.37
N ASN A 193 11.51 -1.73 -12.48
CA ASN A 193 11.83 -0.72 -13.47
C ASN A 193 10.88 0.47 -13.36
N LEU A 194 11.43 1.68 -13.21
CA LEU A 194 10.72 2.95 -13.21
C LEU A 194 11.14 3.76 -14.43
N TRP A 195 10.20 4.02 -15.34
CA TRP A 195 10.41 4.83 -16.53
C TRP A 195 9.84 6.22 -16.32
N LEU A 196 10.68 7.23 -16.41
CA LEU A 196 10.31 8.63 -16.20
C LEU A 196 10.10 9.32 -17.55
N GLY A 197 8.86 9.75 -17.80
CA GLY A 197 8.46 10.54 -18.95
C GLY A 197 8.02 11.95 -18.58
N ARG A 198 7.44 12.66 -19.55
CA ARG A 198 6.91 14.03 -19.37
C ARG A 198 5.49 14.00 -18.83
N GLY A 199 5.35 14.16 -17.51
CA GLY A 199 4.06 14.11 -16.82
C GLY A 199 3.43 12.71 -16.76
N VAL A 200 4.23 11.66 -17.00
CA VAL A 200 3.84 10.26 -16.96
C VAL A 200 5.01 9.45 -16.43
N HIS A 201 4.72 8.37 -15.72
CA HIS A 201 5.72 7.35 -15.43
C HIS A 201 5.13 5.96 -15.55
N VAL A 202 5.99 5.02 -15.85
CA VAL A 202 5.64 3.61 -15.99
C VAL A 202 6.48 2.80 -15.03
N VAL A 203 5.86 1.89 -14.30
CA VAL A 203 6.54 0.94 -13.42
C VAL A 203 6.20 -0.46 -13.88
N HIS A 204 7.22 -1.30 -14.01
CA HIS A 204 6.99 -2.73 -14.20
C HIS A 204 7.96 -3.57 -13.38
N TYR A 205 7.51 -4.74 -12.99
CA TYR A 205 8.27 -5.73 -12.23
C TYR A 205 7.61 -7.11 -12.33
N PRO A 206 8.36 -8.20 -12.23
CA PRO A 206 7.79 -9.55 -12.23
C PRO A 206 7.03 -9.84 -10.93
N ILE A 207 6.00 -10.68 -11.04
CA ILE A 207 5.26 -11.31 -9.94
C ILE A 207 5.05 -12.76 -10.31
N GLY A 208 5.86 -13.67 -9.81
CA GLY A 208 5.86 -15.05 -10.28
C GLY A 208 6.09 -15.09 -11.78
N GLU A 209 5.17 -15.71 -12.51
CA GLU A 209 5.23 -15.85 -13.97
C GLU A 209 4.57 -14.67 -14.73
N MET A 210 4.15 -13.63 -14.03
CA MET A 210 3.49 -12.46 -14.62
C MET A 210 4.35 -11.20 -14.52
N LEU A 211 4.26 -10.34 -15.50
CA LEU A 211 4.76 -8.96 -15.44
C LEU A 211 3.63 -8.04 -14.97
N ASN A 212 3.83 -7.36 -13.86
CA ASN A 212 2.94 -6.29 -13.43
C ASN A 212 3.36 -4.97 -14.07
N LEU A 213 2.43 -4.33 -14.74
CA LEU A 213 2.64 -3.06 -15.45
C LEU A 213 1.70 -2.00 -14.91
N VAL A 214 2.24 -0.85 -14.51
CA VAL A 214 1.48 0.28 -13.98
C VAL A 214 1.89 1.55 -14.69
N VAL A 215 0.94 2.20 -15.34
CA VAL A 215 1.12 3.51 -15.99
C VAL A 215 0.39 4.56 -15.18
N THR A 216 1.09 5.59 -14.71
CA THR A 216 0.47 6.71 -13.99
C THR A 216 0.31 7.91 -14.92
N LEU A 217 -0.91 8.40 -15.05
CA LEU A 217 -1.32 9.46 -15.97
C LEU A 217 -2.11 10.56 -15.24
N PRO A 218 -2.15 11.79 -15.77
CA PRO A 218 -3.14 12.78 -15.37
C PRO A 218 -4.57 12.24 -15.58
N ALA A 219 -5.46 12.50 -14.63
CA ALA A 219 -6.86 12.01 -14.69
C ALA A 219 -7.66 12.57 -15.88
N THR A 220 -7.21 13.71 -16.43
CA THR A 220 -7.79 14.36 -17.62
C THR A 220 -7.54 13.59 -18.92
N ARG A 221 -6.59 12.63 -18.93
CA ARG A 221 -6.35 11.76 -20.09
C ARG A 221 -7.34 10.59 -20.05
N THR A 222 -8.42 10.70 -20.79
CA THR A 222 -9.51 9.70 -20.80
C THR A 222 -9.49 8.78 -22.03
N GLY A 223 -8.88 9.20 -23.13
CA GLY A 223 -8.76 8.43 -24.38
C GLY A 223 -7.58 7.47 -24.37
N ASP A 224 -7.44 6.66 -25.42
CA ASP A 224 -6.37 5.66 -25.58
C ASP A 224 -5.08 6.21 -26.23
N GLU A 225 -5.04 7.51 -26.52
CA GLU A 225 -3.87 8.18 -27.12
C GLU A 225 -2.57 7.99 -26.33
N TRP A 226 -2.68 7.79 -25.00
CA TRP A 226 -1.53 7.51 -24.17
C TRP A 226 -0.86 6.16 -24.52
N LYS A 227 -1.63 5.18 -25.01
CA LYS A 227 -1.09 3.87 -25.45
C LYS A 227 -0.15 4.05 -26.63
N ALA A 228 -0.60 4.73 -27.67
CA ALA A 228 0.22 5.00 -28.86
C ALA A 228 1.49 5.79 -28.51
N ARG A 229 1.40 6.73 -27.58
CA ARG A 229 2.55 7.51 -27.12
C ARG A 229 3.56 6.70 -26.33
N LEU A 230 3.12 5.81 -25.44
CA LEU A 230 4.00 5.04 -24.55
C LEU A 230 4.51 3.76 -25.18
N PHE A 231 3.73 3.15 -26.06
CA PHE A 231 4.01 1.84 -26.66
C PHE A 231 4.09 1.86 -28.18
N GLY A 232 4.12 3.03 -28.81
CA GLY A 232 4.33 3.16 -30.24
C GLY A 232 5.69 2.57 -30.67
N ALA A 233 5.85 2.26 -31.97
CA ALA A 233 6.98 1.50 -32.51
C ALA A 233 8.37 2.09 -32.18
N SER A 234 8.48 3.40 -31.95
CA SER A 234 9.72 4.07 -31.55
C SER A 234 9.97 4.10 -30.05
N SER A 235 9.02 3.62 -29.24
CA SER A 235 9.15 3.63 -27.77
C SER A 235 10.03 2.47 -27.29
N PRO A 236 10.88 2.69 -26.27
CA PRO A 236 11.56 1.61 -25.58
C PRO A 236 10.62 0.56 -24.95
N LEU A 237 9.36 0.93 -24.74
CA LEU A 237 8.30 0.06 -24.20
C LEU A 237 7.42 -0.58 -25.29
N ALA A 238 7.74 -0.40 -26.58
CA ALA A 238 6.90 -0.91 -27.68
C ALA A 238 6.60 -2.42 -27.57
N ALA A 239 7.55 -3.21 -27.09
CA ALA A 239 7.39 -4.65 -26.90
C ALA A 239 6.40 -5.03 -25.77
N LEU A 240 6.00 -4.09 -24.92
CA LEU A 240 4.95 -4.29 -23.89
C LEU A 240 3.54 -3.98 -24.43
N PHE A 241 3.42 -3.64 -25.70
CA PHE A 241 2.10 -3.36 -26.29
C PHE A 241 1.49 -4.65 -26.84
N ASP A 242 0.32 -4.98 -26.34
CA ASP A 242 -0.56 -6.01 -26.89
C ASP A 242 -2.00 -5.50 -26.77
N GLU A 243 -2.73 -5.53 -27.90
CA GLU A 243 -4.13 -5.09 -27.93
C GLU A 243 -5.05 -5.93 -27.03
N ARG A 244 -4.64 -7.17 -26.71
CA ARG A 244 -5.37 -8.08 -25.83
C ARG A 244 -5.24 -7.74 -24.35
N ILE A 245 -4.38 -6.78 -23.97
CA ILE A 245 -4.16 -6.41 -22.58
C ILE A 245 -5.42 -5.78 -21.99
N GLU A 246 -5.92 -6.40 -20.93
CA GLU A 246 -6.97 -5.84 -20.11
C GLU A 246 -6.40 -4.78 -19.15
N TRP A 247 -6.70 -3.51 -19.41
CA TRP A 247 -6.29 -2.40 -18.58
C TRP A 247 -7.34 -2.08 -17.50
N VAL A 248 -6.92 -2.11 -16.25
CA VAL A 248 -7.75 -1.67 -15.11
C VAL A 248 -7.40 -0.25 -14.74
N ARG A 249 -8.37 0.65 -14.88
CA ARG A 249 -8.23 2.08 -14.50
C ARG A 249 -8.54 2.26 -13.02
N THR A 250 -7.58 2.75 -12.26
CA THR A 250 -7.70 3.00 -10.81
C THR A 250 -7.46 4.49 -10.54
N PRO A 251 -8.44 5.25 -10.06
CA PRO A 251 -8.20 6.61 -9.59
C PRO A 251 -7.18 6.62 -8.46
N LEU A 252 -6.32 7.63 -8.43
CA LEU A 252 -5.36 7.87 -7.37
C LEU A 252 -5.79 9.11 -6.57
N PRO A 253 -6.75 8.98 -5.66
CA PRO A 253 -7.18 10.12 -4.85
C PRO A 253 -6.06 10.55 -3.92
N VAL A 254 -5.85 11.85 -3.80
CA VAL A 254 -5.03 12.41 -2.73
C VAL A 254 -5.95 12.62 -1.53
N VAL A 255 -5.86 11.74 -0.57
CA VAL A 255 -6.55 11.90 0.72
C VAL A 255 -5.52 12.43 1.70
N ALA A 256 -5.79 13.57 2.32
CA ALA A 256 -4.90 14.09 3.36
C ALA A 256 -4.70 13.04 4.46
N THR A 257 -3.49 12.93 4.98
CA THR A 257 -3.23 12.10 6.16
C THR A 257 -4.17 12.54 7.29
N ALA A 258 -4.74 11.60 8.01
CA ALA A 258 -5.62 11.93 9.12
C ALA A 258 -4.84 12.74 10.17
N GLY A 259 -5.35 13.91 10.54
CA GLY A 259 -4.73 14.74 11.58
C GLY A 259 -4.85 14.10 12.98
N CYS A 260 -5.86 13.25 13.15
CA CYS A 260 -6.07 12.43 14.32
C CYS A 260 -6.31 10.99 13.88
N TRP A 261 -5.60 10.03 14.48
CA TRP A 261 -5.71 8.62 14.15
C TRP A 261 -6.62 7.85 15.13
N ARG A 262 -7.02 8.50 16.22
CA ARG A 262 -7.82 7.86 17.25
C ARG A 262 -8.91 8.81 17.78
N ARG A 263 -10.10 8.26 18.04
CA ARG A 263 -11.15 8.92 18.78
C ARG A 263 -11.81 7.89 19.73
N GLY A 264 -11.61 8.08 21.05
CA GLY A 264 -12.10 7.13 22.03
C GLY A 264 -11.55 5.72 21.79
N ARG A 265 -12.45 4.78 21.56
CA ARG A 265 -12.17 3.36 21.33
C ARG A 265 -12.12 2.99 19.84
N VAL A 266 -11.97 3.97 18.97
CA VAL A 266 -11.82 3.77 17.51
C VAL A 266 -10.48 4.29 17.06
N VAL A 267 -9.67 3.45 16.36
CA VAL A 267 -8.37 3.79 15.82
C VAL A 267 -8.31 3.46 14.33
N LEU A 268 -7.56 4.25 13.55
CA LEU A 268 -7.39 4.08 12.11
C LEU A 268 -6.13 3.26 11.78
N ALA A 269 -6.17 2.48 10.69
CA ALA A 269 -5.03 1.77 10.14
C ALA A 269 -5.05 1.80 8.60
N GLY A 270 -3.88 1.67 7.98
CA GLY A 270 -3.73 1.64 6.53
C GLY A 270 -4.26 2.90 5.85
N ASP A 271 -4.88 2.75 4.68
CA ASP A 271 -5.39 3.88 3.89
C ASP A 271 -6.45 4.72 4.62
N ALA A 272 -7.10 4.18 5.65
CA ALA A 272 -8.00 4.96 6.50
C ALA A 272 -7.25 6.03 7.30
N ALA A 273 -6.04 5.75 7.73
CA ALA A 273 -5.17 6.69 8.43
C ALA A 273 -4.32 7.53 7.47
N HIS A 274 -3.69 6.89 6.47
CA HIS A 274 -2.59 7.46 5.70
C HIS A 274 -2.60 7.09 4.22
N SER A 275 -3.74 7.20 3.55
CA SER A 275 -3.78 7.05 2.10
C SER A 275 -2.70 7.91 1.44
N MET A 276 -1.81 7.28 0.67
CA MET A 276 -0.66 7.96 0.10
C MET A 276 -0.50 7.68 -1.40
N PRO A 277 0.15 8.61 -2.15
CA PRO A 277 0.49 8.37 -3.54
C PRO A 277 1.44 7.15 -3.67
N PRO A 278 1.29 6.30 -4.72
CA PRO A 278 2.03 5.04 -4.86
C PRO A 278 3.50 5.21 -5.29
N HIS A 279 4.05 6.43 -5.22
CA HIS A 279 5.35 6.77 -5.81
C HIS A 279 6.56 6.14 -5.13
N LEU A 280 6.42 5.69 -3.87
CA LEU A 280 7.47 5.00 -3.12
C LEU A 280 7.12 3.52 -2.82
N ALA A 281 6.02 3.01 -3.38
CA ALA A 281 5.54 1.64 -3.14
C ALA A 281 5.36 1.30 -1.64
N GLN A 282 4.93 2.27 -0.82
CA GLN A 282 4.90 2.13 0.64
C GLN A 282 3.53 1.77 1.23
N GLY A 283 2.41 1.94 0.49
CA GLY A 283 1.07 1.79 1.07
C GLY A 283 0.84 0.44 1.78
N ALA A 284 1.17 -0.68 1.12
CA ALA A 284 1.04 -2.00 1.73
C ALA A 284 2.03 -2.22 2.89
N GLY A 285 3.30 -1.81 2.70
CA GLY A 285 4.32 -1.91 3.74
C GLY A 285 3.98 -1.13 5.01
N GLN A 286 3.40 0.07 4.86
CA GLN A 286 2.95 0.86 6.01
C GLN A 286 1.74 0.24 6.71
N GLY A 287 0.79 -0.34 5.97
CA GLY A 287 -0.31 -1.09 6.58
C GLY A 287 0.15 -2.33 7.35
N LEU A 288 1.19 -3.02 6.89
CA LEU A 288 1.81 -4.12 7.64
C LEU A 288 2.51 -3.63 8.92
N GLN A 289 3.23 -2.50 8.84
CA GLN A 289 3.84 -1.88 10.02
C GLN A 289 2.80 -1.39 11.02
N ASP A 290 1.66 -0.86 10.56
CA ASP A 290 0.54 -0.53 11.44
C ASP A 290 0.08 -1.75 12.22
N ALA A 291 -0.09 -2.88 11.54
CA ALA A 291 -0.54 -4.13 12.16
C ALA A 291 0.45 -4.68 13.19
N ALA A 292 1.74 -4.66 12.87
CA ALA A 292 2.79 -5.11 13.78
C ALA A 292 2.87 -4.23 15.04
N CYS A 293 2.91 -2.89 14.86
CA CYS A 293 2.93 -1.93 15.96
C CYS A 293 1.66 -2.02 16.83
N LEU A 294 0.49 -2.11 16.20
CA LEU A 294 -0.77 -2.28 16.93
C LEU A 294 -0.78 -3.57 17.77
N GLY A 295 -0.34 -4.69 17.18
CA GLY A 295 -0.25 -5.98 17.87
C GLY A 295 0.67 -5.93 19.08
N GLN A 296 1.82 -5.26 18.99
CA GLN A 296 2.74 -5.06 20.11
C GLN A 296 2.09 -4.29 21.24
N HIS A 297 1.49 -3.13 20.96
CA HIS A 297 0.83 -2.34 22.00
C HIS A 297 -0.36 -3.07 22.63
N LEU A 298 -1.14 -3.80 21.85
CA LEU A 298 -2.24 -4.63 22.38
C LEU A 298 -1.75 -5.79 23.26
N GLY A 299 -0.53 -6.29 23.04
CA GLY A 299 0.06 -7.35 23.86
C GLY A 299 0.73 -6.86 25.16
N HIS A 300 1.04 -5.58 25.26
CA HIS A 300 1.81 -5.03 26.39
C HIS A 300 1.04 -4.06 27.29
N GLU A 301 0.00 -3.42 26.77
CA GLU A 301 -0.72 -2.37 27.51
C GLU A 301 -1.94 -2.91 28.27
N ASP A 302 -2.14 -2.36 29.48
CA ASP A 302 -3.30 -2.68 30.32
C ASP A 302 -4.56 -1.93 29.85
N GLY A 303 -4.96 -2.15 28.60
CA GLY A 303 -6.22 -1.63 28.07
C GLY A 303 -6.14 -1.09 26.65
N ILE A 304 -7.25 -1.27 25.94
CA ILE A 304 -7.37 -0.93 24.52
C ILE A 304 -7.08 0.55 24.24
N GLU A 305 -7.53 1.45 25.12
CA GLU A 305 -7.36 2.89 24.88
C GLU A 305 -5.91 3.33 25.03
N ALA A 306 -5.15 2.73 25.95
CA ALA A 306 -3.72 2.97 26.10
C ALA A 306 -2.98 2.45 24.86
N ALA A 307 -3.24 1.20 24.45
CA ALA A 307 -2.66 0.60 23.26
C ALA A 307 -2.95 1.43 22.00
N PHE A 308 -4.20 1.82 21.77
CA PHE A 308 -4.59 2.66 20.63
C PHE A 308 -3.95 4.05 20.65
N THR A 309 -3.73 4.62 21.85
CA THR A 309 -3.08 5.93 21.99
C THR A 309 -1.61 5.87 21.59
N LEU A 310 -0.89 4.86 22.09
CA LEU A 310 0.53 4.68 21.80
C LEU A 310 0.76 4.34 20.34
N TYR A 311 0.01 3.38 19.82
CA TYR A 311 0.02 3.04 18.38
C TYR A 311 -0.22 4.28 17.51
N ALA A 312 -1.31 5.02 17.75
CA ALA A 312 -1.65 6.18 16.92
C ALA A 312 -0.57 7.26 16.96
N ARG A 313 0.02 7.53 18.14
CA ARG A 313 1.10 8.52 18.29
C ARG A 313 2.35 8.12 17.54
N GLU A 314 2.76 6.88 17.67
CA GLU A 314 3.97 6.34 17.07
C GLU A 314 3.85 6.30 15.54
N ARG A 315 2.79 5.68 15.05
CA ARG A 315 2.61 5.51 13.60
C ARG A 315 2.33 6.83 12.87
N ALA A 316 1.55 7.74 13.45
CA ALA A 316 1.31 9.04 12.84
C ALA A 316 2.61 9.84 12.65
N ALA A 317 3.53 9.78 13.62
CA ALA A 317 4.82 10.45 13.53
C ALA A 317 5.72 9.82 12.44
N ALA A 318 5.79 8.49 12.37
CA ALA A 318 6.60 7.78 11.37
C ALA A 318 6.06 8.00 9.95
N VAL A 319 4.76 7.81 9.75
CA VAL A 319 4.12 7.85 8.42
C VAL A 319 4.09 9.26 7.83
N SER A 320 3.96 10.31 8.64
CA SER A 320 3.87 11.68 8.11
C SER A 320 5.08 12.07 7.25
N ARG A 321 6.28 11.63 7.62
CA ARG A 321 7.51 11.84 6.85
C ARG A 321 7.51 11.07 5.52
N ILE A 322 7.00 9.85 5.55
CA ILE A 322 6.91 8.98 4.36
C ILE A 322 5.92 9.55 3.34
N VAL A 323 4.76 10.03 3.80
CA VAL A 323 3.75 10.68 2.95
C VAL A 323 4.31 11.92 2.28
N GLN A 324 5.03 12.78 3.02
CA GLN A 324 5.68 13.96 2.45
C GLN A 324 6.72 13.58 1.38
N LYS A 325 7.56 12.56 1.65
CA LYS A 325 8.52 12.06 0.65
C LYS A 325 7.85 11.45 -0.57
N ALA A 326 6.74 10.74 -0.39
CA ALA A 326 5.97 10.19 -1.50
C ALA A 326 5.38 11.31 -2.38
N ASP A 327 4.90 12.40 -1.79
CA ASP A 327 4.39 13.56 -2.53
C ASP A 327 5.51 14.28 -3.30
N ILE A 328 6.66 14.52 -2.66
CA ILE A 328 7.85 15.10 -3.31
C ILE A 328 8.31 14.21 -4.48
N SER A 329 8.41 12.90 -4.26
CA SER A 329 8.76 11.93 -5.32
C SER A 329 7.79 12.01 -6.48
N GLY A 330 6.49 12.11 -6.21
CA GLY A 330 5.46 12.26 -7.24
C GLY A 330 5.57 13.54 -8.05
N ARG A 331 5.99 14.66 -7.44
CA ARG A 331 6.28 15.92 -8.13
C ARG A 331 7.52 15.80 -9.01
N ILE A 332 8.59 15.19 -8.49
CA ILE A 332 9.83 14.95 -9.25
C ILE A 332 9.55 14.04 -10.47
N MET A 333 8.84 12.93 -10.27
CA MET A 333 8.47 12.01 -11.36
C MET A 333 7.57 12.68 -12.39
N GLY A 334 6.74 13.65 -11.98
CA GLY A 334 5.80 14.37 -12.83
C GLY A 334 6.39 15.58 -13.57
N LEU A 335 7.68 15.88 -13.44
CA LEU A 335 8.32 17.01 -14.13
C LEU A 335 8.23 16.84 -15.64
N SER A 336 8.13 17.98 -16.36
CA SER A 336 8.03 18.06 -17.82
C SER A 336 8.91 19.17 -18.38
N GLY A 337 9.12 19.19 -19.71
CA GLY A 337 9.93 20.20 -20.38
C GLY A 337 11.39 20.23 -19.90
N PRO A 338 12.03 21.42 -19.81
CA PRO A 338 13.43 21.54 -19.38
C PRO A 338 13.69 21.00 -17.97
N ALA A 339 12.69 21.09 -17.06
CA ALA A 339 12.83 20.57 -15.71
C ALA A 339 12.95 19.04 -15.67
N ALA A 340 12.33 18.33 -16.59
CA ALA A 340 12.52 16.88 -16.73
C ALA A 340 13.95 16.53 -17.18
N HIS A 341 14.53 17.28 -18.12
CA HIS A 341 15.92 17.08 -18.51
C HIS A 341 16.89 17.34 -17.37
N LEU A 342 16.67 18.42 -16.58
CA LEU A 342 17.49 18.70 -15.41
C LEU A 342 17.38 17.58 -14.37
N ARG A 343 16.15 17.07 -14.11
CA ARG A 343 15.94 15.89 -13.26
C ARG A 343 16.79 14.71 -13.71
N ASP A 344 16.73 14.37 -15.00
CA ASP A 344 17.42 13.21 -15.55
C ASP A 344 18.95 13.37 -15.47
N MET A 345 19.47 14.58 -15.70
CA MET A 345 20.90 14.89 -15.48
C MET A 345 21.31 14.72 -14.02
N VAL A 346 20.49 15.23 -13.07
CA VAL A 346 20.76 15.13 -11.62
C VAL A 346 20.72 13.67 -11.18
N LEU A 347 19.74 12.90 -11.63
CA LEU A 347 19.62 11.47 -11.30
C LEU A 347 20.83 10.68 -11.86
N ASN A 348 21.22 10.94 -13.09
CA ASN A 348 22.37 10.28 -13.71
C ASN A 348 23.70 10.65 -13.00
N ALA A 349 23.91 11.93 -12.66
CA ALA A 349 25.11 12.38 -11.97
C ALA A 349 25.17 11.92 -10.49
N GLY A 350 24.03 11.91 -9.78
CA GLY A 350 23.92 11.46 -8.39
C GLY A 350 23.99 9.94 -8.24
N GLY A 351 23.56 9.22 -9.27
CA GLY A 351 23.63 7.77 -9.34
C GLY A 351 22.92 7.04 -8.18
N PRO A 352 23.33 5.78 -7.91
CA PRO A 352 22.70 4.94 -6.90
C PRO A 352 22.74 5.54 -5.47
N ARG A 353 23.80 6.28 -5.13
CA ARG A 353 23.96 6.88 -3.80
C ARG A 353 22.88 7.92 -3.49
N LEU A 354 22.52 8.75 -4.48
CA LEU A 354 21.44 9.72 -4.31
C LEU A 354 20.12 9.02 -3.97
N MET A 355 19.79 7.97 -4.72
CA MET A 355 18.56 7.21 -4.52
C MET A 355 18.60 6.42 -3.20
N GLN A 356 19.74 5.81 -2.87
CA GLN A 356 19.92 5.08 -1.61
C GLN A 356 19.68 5.99 -0.41
N ASN A 357 20.30 7.17 -0.37
CA ASN A 357 20.10 8.15 0.71
C ASN A 357 18.64 8.61 0.79
N TRP A 358 17.96 8.80 -0.35
CA TRP A 358 16.56 9.18 -0.39
C TRP A 358 15.65 8.10 0.19
N LEU A 359 15.93 6.83 -0.13
CA LEU A 359 15.14 5.69 0.30
C LEU A 359 15.49 5.20 1.71
N ALA A 360 16.71 5.43 2.20
CA ALA A 360 17.15 4.99 3.53
C ALA A 360 16.21 5.42 4.65
N GLU A 361 15.76 6.70 4.62
CA GLU A 361 14.81 7.22 5.61
C GLU A 361 13.39 6.66 5.45
N VAL A 362 13.05 6.11 4.28
CA VAL A 362 11.75 5.47 4.00
C VAL A 362 11.77 4.00 4.39
N TRP A 363 12.95 3.36 4.22
CA TRP A 363 13.16 1.93 4.45
C TRP A 363 13.69 1.59 5.84
N SER A 364 14.08 2.61 6.63
CA SER A 364 14.42 2.37 8.02
C SER A 364 13.24 1.67 8.71
N ALA A 365 13.51 0.51 9.28
CA ALA A 365 12.53 -0.18 10.10
C ALA A 365 12.12 0.74 11.25
N ASP A 366 10.87 0.66 11.64
CA ASP A 366 10.43 1.31 12.87
C ASP A 366 11.22 0.69 14.04
N PRO A 367 11.92 1.48 14.86
CA PRO A 367 12.71 0.94 15.96
C PRO A 367 11.90 0.09 16.95
N SER A 368 10.60 0.31 17.01
CA SER A 368 9.69 -0.48 17.86
C SER A 368 9.45 -1.90 17.34
N LEU A 369 9.78 -2.19 16.07
CA LEU A 369 9.60 -3.50 15.46
C LEU A 369 10.89 -4.38 15.52
N ALA A 370 11.95 -3.90 16.15
CA ALA A 370 13.23 -4.59 16.28
C ALA A 370 13.26 -5.56 17.50
#